data_19f1194d7630b803b52ca8237bf065ca
#
_entry.id   19f1194d7630b803b52ca8237bf065ca
#
_cell.length_a   1.000
_cell.length_b   1.000
_cell.length_c   1.000
_cell.angle_alpha   90.00
_cell.angle_beta   90.00
_cell.angle_gamma   90.00
#
_symmetry.space_group_name_H-M   'P 1'
#
loop_
_entity.id
_entity.type
_entity.pdbx_description
1 polymer ?
#
loop_
_entity_poly.entity_id
_entity_poly.type
_entity_poly.pdbx_seq_one_letter_code
_entity_poly.pdbx_strand_id
1 'polypeptide(L)'
;MKTLKKTLAMAITGAMATGIAFGAFGQDKAATEVSTARAHAMMAQSANTVAMAHTHLHHVINCLVGPGGQGYDASAGTPCKGQGNGAIPDSAGNAAMHGKLQGALAAAQAGLQATSLATVQSDAGKAASALQSGPAQASSAGKTW
;
A
#
# COMPACT_ATOMS: atom_id res chain seq x y z
N MET A 1 -66.73 -36.49 4.81
CA MET A 1 -65.75 -35.64 4.11
C MET A 1 -64.59 -35.32 5.08
N LYS A 2 -63.45 -35.95 4.92
CA LYS A 2 -62.26 -35.77 5.82
C LYS A 2 -61.22 -34.89 5.13
N THR A 3 -61.05 -33.68 5.62
CA THR A 3 -60.04 -32.73 5.11
C THR A 3 -58.70 -33.06 5.71
N LEU A 4 -57.75 -33.47 4.87
CA LEU A 4 -56.39 -33.80 5.22
C LEU A 4 -55.55 -32.50 5.22
N LYS A 5 -55.12 -32.03 6.40
CA LYS A 5 -54.21 -30.90 6.54
C LYS A 5 -52.80 -31.40 6.30
N LYS A 6 -52.17 -31.02 5.18
CA LYS A 6 -50.74 -31.24 4.90
C LYS A 6 -49.90 -30.14 5.60
N THR A 7 -49.20 -30.51 6.64
CA THR A 7 -48.16 -29.68 7.26
C THR A 7 -46.91 -29.77 6.40
N LEU A 8 -46.53 -28.63 5.80
CA LEU A 8 -45.26 -28.49 5.05
C LEU A 8 -44.16 -28.11 6.04
N ALA A 9 -43.28 -29.07 6.35
CA ALA A 9 -42.10 -28.81 7.14
C ALA A 9 -41.02 -28.16 6.23
N MET A 10 -40.71 -26.90 6.49
CA MET A 10 -39.68 -26.15 5.78
C MET A 10 -38.34 -26.37 6.51
N ALA A 11 -37.48 -27.23 5.95
CA ALA A 11 -36.13 -27.44 6.43
C ALA A 11 -35.29 -26.25 5.99
N ILE A 12 -34.86 -25.40 6.95
CA ILE A 12 -33.90 -24.33 6.72
C ILE A 12 -32.52 -24.95 6.82
N THR A 13 -31.91 -25.24 5.68
CA THR A 13 -30.53 -25.66 5.60
C THR A 13 -29.63 -24.40 5.73
N GLY A 14 -29.09 -24.19 6.92
CA GLY A 14 -28.11 -23.12 7.16
C GLY A 14 -26.80 -23.42 6.42
N ALA A 15 -26.54 -22.70 5.34
CA ALA A 15 -25.22 -22.67 4.72
C ALA A 15 -24.28 -21.85 5.62
N MET A 16 -23.41 -22.53 6.39
CA MET A 16 -22.26 -21.87 7.03
C MET A 16 -21.27 -21.48 5.94
N ALA A 17 -21.30 -20.20 5.57
CA ALA A 17 -20.22 -19.59 4.78
C ALA A 17 -19.00 -19.43 5.69
N THR A 18 -18.08 -20.39 5.63
CA THR A 18 -16.73 -20.23 6.16
C THR A 18 -15.99 -19.24 5.27
N GLY A 19 -16.13 -17.95 5.58
CA GLY A 19 -15.33 -16.90 4.98
C GLY A 19 -13.88 -17.07 5.41
N ILE A 20 -13.06 -17.59 4.50
CA ILE A 20 -11.61 -17.68 4.71
C ILE A 20 -11.06 -16.25 4.64
N ALA A 21 -10.66 -15.70 5.78
CA ALA A 21 -10.02 -14.38 5.89
C ALA A 21 -8.58 -14.42 5.34
N PHE A 22 -8.41 -14.52 4.02
CA PHE A 22 -7.11 -14.41 3.34
C PHE A 22 -6.59 -12.96 3.23
N GLY A 23 -7.39 -11.96 3.64
CA GLY A 23 -7.05 -10.54 3.46
C GLY A 23 -6.13 -9.91 4.49
N ALA A 24 -6.02 -10.47 5.69
CA ALA A 24 -5.32 -9.80 6.79
C ALA A 24 -3.79 -9.78 6.65
N PHE A 25 -3.20 -10.89 6.23
CA PHE A 25 -1.73 -11.01 6.14
C PHE A 25 -1.10 -10.16 5.04
N GLY A 26 -1.81 -9.93 3.92
CA GLY A 26 -1.32 -9.06 2.83
C GLY A 26 -1.33 -7.59 3.25
N GLN A 27 -2.33 -7.16 4.01
CA GLN A 27 -2.45 -5.76 4.46
C GLN A 27 -1.38 -5.35 5.46
N ASP A 28 -0.96 -6.24 6.36
CA ASP A 28 0.13 -5.99 7.30
C ASP A 28 1.47 -5.82 6.58
N LYS A 29 1.73 -6.63 5.54
CA LYS A 29 2.92 -6.51 4.68
C LYS A 29 2.89 -5.21 3.90
N ALA A 30 1.78 -4.89 3.23
CA ALA A 30 1.60 -3.64 2.51
C ALA A 30 1.83 -2.43 3.42
N ALA A 31 1.32 -2.45 4.66
CA ALA A 31 1.52 -1.37 5.63
C ALA A 31 3.00 -1.18 6.00
N THR A 32 3.75 -2.27 6.16
CA THR A 32 5.18 -2.23 6.46
C THR A 32 5.96 -1.65 5.28
N GLU A 33 5.69 -2.10 4.06
CA GLU A 33 6.32 -1.59 2.84
C GLU A 33 5.98 -0.11 2.60
N VAL A 34 4.74 0.29 2.84
CA VAL A 34 4.29 1.70 2.78
C VAL A 34 5.07 2.57 3.76
N SER A 35 5.28 2.11 4.98
CA SER A 35 6.06 2.84 5.98
C SER A 35 7.49 3.07 5.51
N THR A 36 8.14 2.04 4.97
CA THR A 36 9.51 2.13 4.42
C THR A 36 9.54 3.03 3.18
N ALA A 37 8.60 2.86 2.24
CA ALA A 37 8.50 3.70 1.05
C ALA A 37 8.33 5.18 1.43
N ARG A 38 7.46 5.47 2.42
CA ARG A 38 7.26 6.84 2.91
C ARG A 38 8.53 7.44 3.50
N ALA A 39 9.29 6.69 4.29
CA ALA A 39 10.56 7.16 4.84
C ALA A 39 11.51 7.58 3.72
N HIS A 40 11.64 6.78 2.65
CA HIS A 40 12.48 7.12 1.50
C HIS A 40 11.91 8.29 0.69
N ALA A 41 10.60 8.45 0.56
CA ALA A 41 10.00 9.62 -0.08
C ALA A 41 10.34 10.91 0.68
N MET A 42 10.33 10.88 2.01
CA MET A 42 10.76 12.01 2.85
C MET A 42 12.27 12.29 2.73
N MET A 43 13.11 11.26 2.62
CA MET A 43 14.54 11.42 2.35
C MET A 43 14.79 12.05 0.98
N ALA A 44 14.04 11.64 -0.05
CA ALA A 44 14.11 12.27 -1.37
C ALA A 44 13.69 13.74 -1.34
N GLN A 45 12.63 14.06 -0.59
CA GLN A 45 12.14 15.43 -0.42
C GLN A 45 13.17 16.34 0.27
N SER A 46 13.98 15.80 1.19
CA SER A 46 15.00 16.54 1.92
C SER A 46 16.42 16.41 1.36
N ALA A 47 16.59 15.73 0.24
CA ALA A 47 17.89 15.50 -0.39
C ALA A 47 18.52 16.80 -0.89
N ASN A 48 19.85 16.89 -0.80
CA ASN A 48 20.61 18.08 -1.21
C ASN A 48 21.06 18.04 -2.68
N THR A 49 20.88 16.93 -3.37
CA THR A 49 21.24 16.73 -4.78
C THR A 49 20.17 15.94 -5.51
N VAL A 50 20.02 16.17 -6.82
CA VAL A 50 19.14 15.39 -7.69
C VAL A 50 19.49 13.90 -7.63
N ALA A 51 20.77 13.56 -7.68
CA ALA A 51 21.22 12.16 -7.64
C ALA A 51 20.78 11.44 -6.35
N MET A 52 20.94 12.10 -5.20
CA MET A 52 20.48 11.54 -3.91
C MET A 52 18.96 11.40 -3.86
N ALA A 53 18.24 12.41 -4.33
CA ALA A 53 16.77 12.34 -4.40
C ALA A 53 16.31 11.20 -5.30
N HIS A 54 16.90 11.02 -6.47
CA HIS A 54 16.61 9.93 -7.38
C HIS A 54 16.88 8.56 -6.76
N THR A 55 18.01 8.39 -6.05
CA THR A 55 18.29 7.14 -5.32
C THR A 55 17.14 6.79 -4.36
N HIS A 56 16.68 7.74 -3.57
CA HIS A 56 15.57 7.49 -2.66
C HIS A 56 14.23 7.27 -3.37
N LEU A 57 13.99 7.93 -4.52
CA LEU A 57 12.78 7.67 -5.31
C LEU A 57 12.78 6.28 -5.96
N HIS A 58 13.93 5.74 -6.39
CA HIS A 58 14.04 4.34 -6.78
C HIS A 58 13.68 3.40 -5.63
N HIS A 59 14.11 3.70 -4.40
CA HIS A 59 13.72 2.93 -3.21
C HIS A 59 12.21 2.97 -2.96
N VAL A 60 11.56 4.13 -3.16
CA VAL A 60 10.09 4.25 -3.09
C VAL A 60 9.43 3.32 -4.10
N ILE A 61 9.84 3.40 -5.36
CA ILE A 61 9.27 2.58 -6.44
C ILE A 61 9.47 1.09 -6.14
N ASN A 62 10.69 0.69 -5.75
CA ASN A 62 11.01 -0.70 -5.42
C ASN A 62 10.12 -1.26 -4.28
N CYS A 63 9.84 -0.45 -3.25
CA CYS A 63 8.92 -0.83 -2.17
C CYS A 63 7.47 -0.92 -2.63
N LEU A 64 7.05 -0.07 -3.57
CA LEU A 64 5.68 -0.04 -4.07
C LEU A 64 5.38 -1.22 -5.00
N VAL A 65 6.27 -1.47 -5.97
CA VAL A 65 6.01 -2.47 -7.03
C VAL A 65 6.54 -3.86 -6.68
N GLY A 66 7.56 -3.96 -5.84
CA GLY A 66 8.22 -5.20 -5.48
C GLY A 66 9.04 -5.84 -6.60
N PRO A 67 9.79 -6.93 -6.31
CA PRO A 67 10.57 -7.66 -7.29
C PRO A 67 9.72 -8.16 -8.44
N GLY A 68 10.09 -7.81 -9.68
CA GLY A 68 9.33 -8.17 -10.89
C GLY A 68 8.21 -7.19 -11.26
N GLY A 69 7.90 -6.19 -10.44
CA GLY A 69 6.97 -5.12 -10.79
C GLY A 69 7.56 -4.16 -11.82
N GLN A 70 6.69 -3.52 -12.61
CA GLN A 70 7.12 -2.56 -13.62
C GLN A 70 7.81 -1.36 -12.96
N GLY A 71 9.02 -1.04 -13.39
CA GLY A 71 9.83 0.05 -12.83
C GLY A 71 10.72 -0.35 -11.65
N TYR A 72 10.71 -1.64 -11.26
CA TYR A 72 11.64 -2.15 -10.26
C TYR A 72 13.09 -2.07 -10.76
N ASP A 73 13.96 -1.48 -9.96
CA ASP A 73 15.38 -1.36 -10.23
C ASP A 73 16.21 -2.07 -9.15
N ALA A 74 16.66 -3.28 -9.47
CA ALA A 74 17.48 -4.08 -8.56
C ALA A 74 18.83 -3.41 -8.22
N SER A 75 19.38 -2.57 -9.13
CA SER A 75 20.68 -1.92 -8.96
C SER A 75 20.61 -0.77 -7.94
N ALA A 76 19.44 -0.16 -7.77
CA ALA A 76 19.23 0.93 -6.82
C ALA A 76 19.15 0.44 -5.34
N GLY A 77 19.02 -0.88 -5.14
CA GLY A 77 18.83 -1.46 -3.83
C GLY A 77 17.36 -1.66 -3.46
N THR A 78 17.10 -2.51 -2.47
CA THR A 78 15.75 -2.94 -2.08
C THR A 78 15.55 -2.82 -0.58
N PRO A 79 15.21 -1.63 -0.06
CA PRO A 79 15.03 -1.42 1.39
C PRO A 79 13.86 -2.22 1.96
N CYS A 80 12.90 -2.61 1.12
CA CYS A 80 11.73 -3.43 1.49
C CYS A 80 11.95 -4.94 1.35
N LYS A 81 13.21 -5.39 1.18
CA LYS A 81 13.52 -6.82 1.06
C LYS A 81 13.04 -7.59 2.28
N GLY A 82 12.21 -8.61 2.05
CA GLY A 82 11.66 -9.46 3.11
C GLY A 82 10.43 -8.89 3.82
N GLN A 83 9.94 -7.71 3.45
CA GLN A 83 8.72 -7.13 4.02
C GLN A 83 7.45 -7.63 3.33
N GLY A 84 7.52 -7.90 2.03
CA GLY A 84 6.42 -8.40 1.20
C GLY A 84 6.82 -8.54 -0.26
N ASN A 85 5.81 -8.49 -1.14
CA ASN A 85 5.98 -8.60 -2.59
C ASN A 85 5.88 -7.25 -3.31
N GLY A 86 5.75 -6.17 -2.56
CA GLY A 86 5.47 -4.82 -2.99
C GLY A 86 4.12 -4.33 -2.46
N ALA A 87 4.07 -3.10 -1.97
CA ALA A 87 2.87 -2.57 -1.31
C ALA A 87 1.64 -2.58 -2.23
N ILE A 88 1.83 -2.38 -3.55
CA ILE A 88 0.74 -2.40 -4.53
C ILE A 88 0.16 -3.81 -4.68
N PRO A 89 0.93 -4.87 -5.01
CA PRO A 89 0.38 -6.22 -5.08
C PRO A 89 -0.16 -6.71 -3.74
N ASP A 90 0.49 -6.40 -2.63
CA ASP A 90 0.06 -6.84 -1.30
C ASP A 90 -1.21 -6.09 -0.81
N SER A 91 -1.57 -4.96 -1.43
CA SER A 91 -2.82 -4.21 -1.17
C SER A 91 -4.00 -4.60 -2.06
N ALA A 92 -3.89 -5.64 -2.89
CA ALA A 92 -4.90 -5.99 -3.91
C ALA A 92 -6.34 -6.16 -3.34
N GLY A 93 -6.47 -6.59 -2.07
CA GLY A 93 -7.77 -6.71 -1.37
C GLY A 93 -8.34 -5.38 -0.85
N ASN A 94 -7.65 -4.24 -1.01
CA ASN A 94 -8.05 -2.93 -0.52
C ASN A 94 -7.98 -1.89 -1.63
N ALA A 95 -9.07 -1.69 -2.36
CA ALA A 95 -9.12 -0.80 -3.52
C ALA A 95 -8.76 0.66 -3.19
N ALA A 96 -9.15 1.16 -2.01
CA ALA A 96 -8.84 2.52 -1.58
C ALA A 96 -7.34 2.71 -1.34
N MET A 97 -6.71 1.76 -0.67
CA MET A 97 -5.25 1.74 -0.46
C MET A 97 -4.52 1.61 -1.79
N HIS A 98 -4.92 0.65 -2.62
CA HIS A 98 -4.33 0.41 -3.94
C HIS A 98 -4.31 1.69 -4.80
N GLY A 99 -5.43 2.43 -4.88
CA GLY A 99 -5.51 3.69 -5.62
C GLY A 99 -4.53 4.76 -5.12
N LYS A 100 -4.35 4.87 -3.79
CA LYS A 100 -3.38 5.81 -3.20
C LYS A 100 -1.93 5.41 -3.52
N LEU A 101 -1.61 4.13 -3.48
CA LEU A 101 -0.28 3.62 -3.81
C LEU A 101 0.07 3.84 -5.28
N GLN A 102 -0.90 3.72 -6.19
CA GLN A 102 -0.72 4.07 -7.60
C GLN A 102 -0.43 5.57 -7.76
N GLY A 103 -1.09 6.44 -7.00
CA GLY A 103 -0.80 7.88 -6.98
C GLY A 103 0.62 8.19 -6.46
N ALA A 104 1.06 7.50 -5.42
CA ALA A 104 2.42 7.62 -4.90
C ALA A 104 3.47 7.15 -5.92
N LEU A 105 3.20 6.04 -6.61
CA LEU A 105 4.05 5.51 -7.68
C LEU A 105 4.20 6.53 -8.82
N ALA A 106 3.10 7.09 -9.29
CA ALA A 106 3.10 8.10 -10.36
C ALA A 106 3.92 9.34 -9.96
N ALA A 107 3.78 9.82 -8.72
CA ALA A 107 4.55 10.94 -8.21
C ALA A 107 6.05 10.61 -8.12
N ALA A 108 6.42 9.43 -7.64
CA ALA A 108 7.82 9.00 -7.57
C ALA A 108 8.44 8.87 -8.97
N GLN A 109 7.71 8.32 -9.93
CA GLN A 109 8.14 8.22 -11.33
C GLN A 109 8.31 9.60 -11.98
N ALA A 110 7.41 10.56 -11.72
CA ALA A 110 7.54 11.94 -12.20
C ALA A 110 8.81 12.59 -11.63
N GLY A 111 9.10 12.38 -10.34
CA GLY A 111 10.32 12.87 -9.71
C GLY A 111 11.60 12.32 -10.35
N LEU A 112 11.63 11.06 -10.78
CA LEU A 112 12.78 10.47 -11.48
C LEU A 112 13.02 11.11 -12.87
N GLN A 113 12.00 11.66 -13.50
CA GLN A 113 12.14 12.35 -14.79
C GLN A 113 12.55 13.82 -14.63
N ALA A 114 12.44 14.36 -13.42
CA ALA A 114 12.76 15.75 -13.15
C ALA A 114 14.28 15.98 -13.07
N THR A 115 14.74 17.09 -13.64
CA THR A 115 16.16 17.45 -13.69
C THR A 115 16.53 18.56 -12.69
N SER A 116 15.54 19.28 -12.14
CA SER A 116 15.78 20.27 -11.10
C SER A 116 15.53 19.69 -9.71
N LEU A 117 16.38 20.02 -8.75
CA LEU A 117 16.23 19.55 -7.37
C LEU A 117 14.87 19.95 -6.77
N ALA A 118 14.43 21.18 -7.02
CA ALA A 118 13.15 21.68 -6.51
C ALA A 118 11.96 20.86 -7.02
N THR A 119 11.99 20.45 -8.29
CA THR A 119 10.92 19.62 -8.89
C THR A 119 10.95 18.21 -8.31
N VAL A 120 12.14 17.59 -8.23
CA VAL A 120 12.30 16.27 -7.62
C VAL A 120 11.78 16.25 -6.18
N GLN A 121 12.16 17.23 -5.37
CA GLN A 121 11.71 17.39 -3.99
C GLN A 121 10.19 17.58 -3.90
N SER A 122 9.61 18.36 -4.80
CA SER A 122 8.14 18.58 -4.87
C SER A 122 7.43 17.25 -5.14
N ASP A 123 7.89 16.48 -6.13
CA ASP A 123 7.27 15.22 -6.51
C ASP A 123 7.48 14.13 -5.42
N ALA A 124 8.66 14.11 -4.79
CA ALA A 124 8.91 13.29 -3.61
C ALA A 124 7.94 13.62 -2.45
N GLY A 125 7.66 14.89 -2.23
CA GLY A 125 6.66 15.36 -1.25
C GLY A 125 5.25 14.89 -1.56
N LYS A 126 4.84 14.89 -2.85
CA LYS A 126 3.55 14.33 -3.29
C LYS A 126 3.48 12.82 -3.01
N ALA A 127 4.55 12.08 -3.32
CA ALA A 127 4.65 10.65 -3.01
C ALA A 127 4.55 10.40 -1.50
N ALA A 128 5.30 11.14 -0.68
CA ALA A 128 5.24 11.03 0.78
C ALA A 128 3.84 11.31 1.34
N SER A 129 3.14 12.29 0.79
CA SER A 129 1.77 12.67 1.19
C SER A 129 0.76 11.58 0.83
N ALA A 130 0.85 11.00 -0.36
CA ALA A 130 0.01 9.88 -0.78
C ALA A 130 0.22 8.65 0.13
N LEU A 131 1.46 8.40 0.58
CA LEU A 131 1.83 7.31 1.47
C LEU A 131 1.44 7.55 2.94
N GLN A 132 1.12 8.78 3.35
CA GLN A 132 0.58 9.05 4.70
C GLN A 132 -0.82 8.48 4.91
N SER A 133 -1.54 8.30 3.85
CA SER A 133 -2.94 7.86 3.86
C SER A 133 -3.11 6.34 3.90
N GLY A 134 -2.11 5.58 4.33
CA GLY A 134 -2.30 4.19 4.77
C GLY A 134 -3.43 4.11 5.82
N PRO A 135 -3.91 2.92 6.18
CA PRO A 135 -4.95 2.82 7.21
C PRO A 135 -4.49 3.63 8.40
N ALA A 136 -5.34 4.57 8.82
CA ALA A 136 -5.04 5.41 9.97
C ALA A 136 -4.56 4.48 11.08
N GLN A 137 -3.29 4.58 11.43
CA GLN A 137 -2.89 4.10 12.73
C GLN A 137 -3.80 4.89 13.67
N ALA A 138 -4.76 4.18 14.26
CA ALA A 138 -5.58 4.76 15.30
C ALA A 138 -4.55 5.40 16.26
N SER A 139 -4.42 6.72 16.15
CA SER A 139 -3.57 7.45 17.05
C SER A 139 -4.16 7.07 18.40
N SER A 140 -3.37 6.42 19.21
CA SER A 140 -3.62 6.27 20.64
C SER A 140 -3.60 7.70 21.20
N ALA A 141 -4.63 8.48 20.82
CA ALA A 141 -4.92 9.78 21.36
C ALA A 141 -5.19 9.57 22.84
N GLY A 142 -4.16 9.91 23.61
CA GLY A 142 -4.27 10.44 24.93
C GLY A 142 -5.21 9.70 25.90
N LYS A 143 -4.71 8.70 26.61
CA LYS A 143 -5.11 8.59 28.01
C LYS A 143 -4.50 9.81 28.72
N THR A 144 -5.27 10.90 28.81
CA THR A 144 -5.08 11.90 29.82
C THR A 144 -5.43 11.26 31.18
N TRP A 145 -4.48 11.22 32.04
CA TRP A 145 -4.62 10.88 33.47
C TRP A 145 -5.33 12.00 34.23
#